data_04545061ea8b0de5e84acfd5ec529f48
#
_entry.id   04545061ea8b0de5e84acfd5ec529f48
#
_cell.length_a   1.000
_cell.length_b   1.000
_cell.length_c   1.000
_cell.angle_alpha   90.00
_cell.angle_beta   90.00
_cell.angle_gamma   90.00
#
_symmetry.space_group_name_H-M   'P 1'
#
loop_
_entity.id
_entity.type
_entity.pdbx_description
1 polymer ?
#
loop_
_entity_poly.entity_id
_entity_poly.type
_entity_poly.pdbx_seq_one_letter_code
_entity_poly.pdbx_strand_id
1 'polypeptide(L)'
;MPHSLTDLYDRLVLKHPQAVFLIVALSIAFFGIHAPDFKLDASADSLVLENDRTLRYYRSIRARYGSDDYLIVTYTPQDELFSEAVLADLRSLRDKLAALERVESVVSLLDVPLINSPPMTLSELSRETRTLDSPGTDTTLAQAEFISSPLYRNLLISPDKQTTTLQVNFRRDET
;
A
#
# COMPACT_ATOMS: atom_id res chain seq x y z
N MET A 1 18.55 -15.19 55.15
CA MET A 1 18.81 -13.76 55.05
C MET A 1 17.99 -13.15 53.91
N PRO A 2 16.71 -12.81 54.11
CA PRO A 2 15.95 -12.03 53.09
C PRO A 2 15.43 -10.70 53.67
N HIS A 3 16.09 -10.13 54.65
CA HIS A 3 15.59 -8.91 55.33
C HIS A 3 15.98 -7.60 54.66
N SER A 4 16.88 -7.60 53.67
CA SER A 4 17.37 -6.34 53.11
C SER A 4 16.44 -5.66 52.11
N LEU A 5 15.61 -6.41 51.38
CA LEU A 5 14.67 -5.84 50.40
C LEU A 5 13.43 -5.25 51.06
N THR A 6 12.90 -5.93 52.09
CA THR A 6 11.77 -5.45 52.89
C THR A 6 12.12 -4.22 53.72
N ASP A 7 13.31 -4.19 54.31
CA ASP A 7 13.80 -3.03 55.07
C ASP A 7 14.08 -1.82 54.13
N LEU A 8 14.54 -2.07 52.92
CA LEU A 8 14.73 -1.03 51.92
C LEU A 8 13.40 -0.43 51.47
N TYR A 9 12.41 -1.29 51.21
CA TYR A 9 11.06 -0.88 50.86
C TYR A 9 10.42 -0.04 51.97
N ASP A 10 10.47 -0.49 53.22
CA ASP A 10 9.91 0.23 54.37
C ASP A 10 10.58 1.61 54.54
N ARG A 11 11.88 1.70 54.36
CA ARG A 11 12.62 2.97 54.48
C ARG A 11 12.37 3.94 53.33
N LEU A 12 12.30 3.45 52.11
CA LEU A 12 12.14 4.30 50.91
C LEU A 12 10.69 4.67 50.66
N VAL A 13 9.77 3.68 50.77
CA VAL A 13 8.37 3.88 50.34
C VAL A 13 7.52 4.38 51.50
N LEU A 14 7.58 3.73 52.66
CA LEU A 14 6.72 4.06 53.80
C LEU A 14 7.17 5.30 54.58
N LYS A 15 8.48 5.56 54.65
CA LYS A 15 8.96 6.77 55.34
C LYS A 15 8.89 8.04 54.53
N HIS A 16 8.88 7.95 53.20
CA HIS A 16 8.85 9.13 52.32
C HIS A 16 7.78 9.04 51.24
N PRO A 17 6.49 8.91 51.58
CA PRO A 17 5.42 8.73 50.61
C PRO A 17 5.33 9.88 49.62
N GLN A 18 5.62 11.11 50.05
CA GLN A 18 5.62 12.30 49.18
C GLN A 18 6.70 12.22 48.10
N ALA A 19 7.89 11.70 48.44
CA ALA A 19 8.97 11.52 47.46
C ALA A 19 8.61 10.44 46.43
N VAL A 20 7.97 9.36 46.88
CA VAL A 20 7.50 8.32 45.94
C VAL A 20 6.42 8.85 45.02
N PHE A 21 5.44 9.60 45.52
CA PHE A 21 4.44 10.27 44.70
C PHE A 21 5.05 11.23 43.69
N LEU A 22 6.05 11.99 44.09
CA LEU A 22 6.75 12.92 43.20
C LEU A 22 7.48 12.17 42.08
N ILE A 23 8.17 11.07 42.40
CA ILE A 23 8.87 10.25 41.41
C ILE A 23 7.90 9.64 40.41
N VAL A 24 6.78 9.10 40.91
CA VAL A 24 5.74 8.51 40.03
C VAL A 24 5.11 9.60 39.14
N ALA A 25 4.78 10.77 39.72
CA ALA A 25 4.23 11.88 38.94
C ALA A 25 5.20 12.39 37.87
N LEU A 26 6.49 12.50 38.20
CA LEU A 26 7.53 12.87 37.21
C LEU A 26 7.68 11.80 36.13
N SER A 27 7.63 10.52 36.49
CA SER A 27 7.68 9.42 35.51
C SER A 27 6.49 9.47 34.57
N ILE A 28 5.27 9.66 35.09
CA ILE A 28 4.06 9.77 34.26
C ILE A 28 4.15 11.00 33.33
N ALA A 29 4.61 12.13 33.85
CA ALA A 29 4.79 13.33 33.05
C ALA A 29 5.84 13.12 31.94
N PHE A 30 6.97 12.49 32.26
CA PHE A 30 8.02 12.19 31.30
C PHE A 30 7.52 11.27 30.17
N PHE A 31 6.89 10.15 30.50
CA PHE A 31 6.34 9.26 29.50
C PHE A 31 5.14 9.86 28.76
N GLY A 32 4.32 10.68 29.45
CA GLY A 32 3.18 11.37 28.84
C GLY A 32 3.59 12.37 27.78
N ILE A 33 4.66 13.11 27.98
CA ILE A 33 5.20 14.06 26.98
C ILE A 33 5.71 13.32 25.75
N HIS A 34 6.27 12.13 25.92
CA HIS A 34 6.82 11.32 24.80
C HIS A 34 5.80 10.34 24.19
N ALA A 35 4.58 10.27 24.72
CA ALA A 35 3.53 9.42 24.20
C ALA A 35 3.15 9.70 22.71
N PRO A 36 3.14 10.97 22.22
CA PRO A 36 2.90 11.24 20.81
C PRO A 36 3.99 10.72 19.87
N ASP A 37 5.22 10.53 20.38
CA ASP A 37 6.35 10.03 19.60
C ASP A 37 6.33 8.50 19.46
N PHE A 38 5.43 7.83 20.21
CA PHE A 38 5.30 6.39 20.16
C PHE A 38 4.63 5.96 18.85
N LYS A 39 5.44 5.38 17.96
CA LYS A 39 4.98 4.78 16.69
C LYS A 39 4.89 3.28 16.87
N LEU A 40 3.68 2.75 16.76
CA LEU A 40 3.46 1.31 16.70
C LEU A 40 3.74 0.84 15.27
N ASP A 41 4.78 0.05 15.08
CA ASP A 41 4.98 -0.65 13.81
C ASP A 41 4.03 -1.85 13.77
N ALA A 42 2.91 -1.68 13.05
CA ALA A 42 1.92 -2.73 12.82
C ALA A 42 2.15 -3.48 11.50
N SER A 43 3.35 -3.37 10.93
CA SER A 43 3.67 -4.10 9.70
C SER A 43 3.67 -5.62 9.93
N ALA A 44 3.33 -6.37 8.90
CA ALA A 44 3.37 -7.83 8.96
C ALA A 44 4.79 -8.35 9.30
N ASP A 45 5.82 -7.58 8.97
CA ASP A 45 7.23 -7.89 9.24
C ASP A 45 7.56 -7.83 10.74
N SER A 46 6.85 -7.01 11.54
CA SER A 46 7.07 -6.91 12.99
C SER A 46 6.52 -8.12 13.76
N LEU A 47 5.63 -8.89 13.16
CA LEU A 47 5.04 -10.11 13.74
C LEU A 47 5.91 -11.35 13.51
N VAL A 48 6.95 -11.26 12.68
CA VAL A 48 7.85 -12.38 12.39
C VAL A 48 9.08 -12.30 13.29
N LEU A 49 9.48 -13.45 13.86
CA LEU A 49 10.68 -13.55 14.71
C LEU A 49 11.93 -13.06 13.96
N GLU A 50 12.57 -12.02 14.48
CA GLU A 50 13.75 -11.34 13.88
C GLU A 50 14.92 -12.29 13.53
N ASN A 51 15.00 -13.45 14.16
CA ASN A 51 16.04 -14.46 13.96
C ASN A 51 15.69 -15.56 12.97
N ASP A 52 14.57 -15.46 12.24
CA ASP A 52 14.22 -16.46 11.24
C ASP A 52 15.17 -16.33 10.03
N ARG A 53 15.76 -17.48 9.65
CA ARG A 53 16.62 -17.59 8.47
C ARG A 53 15.87 -17.26 7.18
N THR A 54 14.58 -17.59 7.13
CA THR A 54 13.68 -17.33 6.00
C THR A 54 13.43 -15.83 5.87
N LEU A 55 13.24 -15.12 6.98
CA LEU A 55 13.07 -13.67 6.98
C LEU A 55 14.31 -12.93 6.46
N ARG A 56 15.51 -13.37 6.85
CA ARG A 56 16.76 -12.80 6.33
C ARG A 56 16.91 -13.02 4.83
N TYR A 57 16.54 -14.20 4.34
CA TYR A 57 16.54 -14.51 2.92
C TYR A 57 15.52 -13.65 2.18
N TYR A 58 14.30 -13.54 2.69
CA TYR A 58 13.24 -12.67 2.15
C TYR A 58 13.70 -11.21 2.08
N ARG A 59 14.27 -10.68 3.18
CA ARG A 59 14.81 -9.30 3.20
C ARG A 59 15.94 -9.10 2.19
N SER A 60 16.80 -10.09 1.97
CA SER A 60 17.86 -10.00 0.97
C SER A 60 17.32 -9.98 -0.46
N ILE A 61 16.26 -10.75 -0.75
CA ILE A 61 15.56 -10.72 -2.04
C ILE A 61 14.84 -9.39 -2.21
N ARG A 62 14.10 -8.96 -1.19
CA ARG A 62 13.40 -7.67 -1.18
C ARG A 62 14.35 -6.48 -1.40
N ALA A 63 15.52 -6.50 -0.77
CA ALA A 63 16.56 -5.48 -0.98
C ALA A 63 17.13 -5.49 -2.39
N ARG A 64 17.20 -6.66 -3.04
CA ARG A 64 17.78 -6.83 -4.38
C ARG A 64 16.80 -6.57 -5.51
N TYR A 65 15.56 -7.01 -5.35
CA TYR A 65 14.52 -6.97 -6.40
C TYR A 65 13.44 -5.92 -6.14
N GLY A 66 13.43 -5.32 -4.98
CA GLY A 66 12.47 -4.33 -4.56
C GLY A 66 11.35 -4.88 -3.70
N SER A 67 10.64 -3.98 -3.07
CA SER A 67 9.35 -4.22 -2.43
C SER A 67 8.29 -3.70 -3.37
N ASP A 68 7.40 -4.58 -3.81
CA ASP A 68 6.21 -4.20 -4.55
C ASP A 68 5.09 -3.85 -3.56
N ASP A 69 5.33 -2.87 -2.68
CA ASP A 69 4.29 -2.35 -1.81
C ASP A 69 3.32 -1.56 -2.67
N TYR A 70 2.14 -2.11 -2.87
CA TYR A 70 1.07 -1.48 -3.64
C TYR A 70 -0.26 -1.56 -2.91
N LEU A 71 -1.13 -0.63 -3.24
CA LEU A 71 -2.52 -0.61 -2.80
C LEU A 71 -3.42 -0.88 -4.00
N ILE A 72 -4.40 -1.73 -3.83
CA ILE A 72 -5.46 -1.93 -4.81
C ILE A 72 -6.66 -1.07 -4.43
N VAL A 73 -6.99 -0.14 -5.30
CA VAL A 73 -8.20 0.69 -5.20
C VAL A 73 -9.22 0.13 -6.18
N THR A 74 -10.41 -0.19 -5.71
CA THR A 74 -11.51 -0.63 -6.56
C THR A 74 -12.44 0.54 -6.86
N TYR A 75 -12.86 0.66 -8.11
CA TYR A 75 -13.79 1.70 -8.57
C TYR A 75 -14.99 1.04 -9.23
N THR A 76 -16.18 1.31 -8.68
CA THR A 76 -17.46 0.81 -9.17
C THR A 76 -18.35 2.00 -9.49
N PRO A 77 -18.43 2.44 -10.74
CA PRO A 77 -19.33 3.53 -11.15
C PRO A 77 -20.80 3.12 -11.09
N GLN A 78 -21.69 4.11 -11.12
CA GLN A 78 -23.13 3.86 -11.25
C GLN A 78 -23.55 3.61 -12.70
N ASP A 79 -22.82 4.20 -13.65
CA ASP A 79 -23.04 4.07 -15.08
C ASP A 79 -22.13 2.99 -15.67
N GLU A 80 -22.27 2.74 -16.97
CA GLU A 80 -21.47 1.76 -17.70
C GLU A 80 -19.98 2.10 -17.65
N LEU A 81 -19.13 1.14 -17.24
CA LEU A 81 -17.70 1.33 -16.98
C LEU A 81 -16.93 1.93 -18.16
N PHE A 82 -17.29 1.56 -19.39
CA PHE A 82 -16.64 2.04 -20.61
C PHE A 82 -17.29 3.27 -21.24
N SER A 83 -18.25 3.90 -20.55
CA SER A 83 -18.81 5.18 -20.99
C SER A 83 -17.74 6.29 -20.90
N GLU A 84 -17.81 7.26 -21.81
CA GLU A 84 -16.83 8.37 -21.86
C GLU A 84 -16.79 9.17 -20.55
N ALA A 85 -17.94 9.38 -19.91
CA ALA A 85 -18.03 10.06 -18.61
C ALA A 85 -17.29 9.30 -17.51
N VAL A 86 -17.52 7.98 -17.41
CA VAL A 86 -16.87 7.14 -16.40
C VAL A 86 -15.37 7.01 -16.65
N LEU A 87 -14.93 6.90 -17.93
CA LEU A 87 -13.51 6.90 -18.27
C LEU A 87 -12.86 8.26 -17.94
N ALA A 88 -13.56 9.38 -18.10
CA ALA A 88 -13.06 10.69 -17.67
C ALA A 88 -12.92 10.80 -16.15
N ASP A 89 -13.87 10.27 -15.39
CA ASP A 89 -13.79 10.21 -13.93
C ASP A 89 -12.64 9.30 -13.47
N LEU A 90 -12.43 8.17 -14.14
CA LEU A 90 -11.34 7.25 -13.85
C LEU A 90 -9.96 7.91 -14.13
N ARG A 91 -9.83 8.68 -15.23
CA ARG A 91 -8.62 9.50 -15.49
C ARG A 91 -8.38 10.48 -14.34
N SER A 92 -9.41 11.21 -13.96
CA SER A 92 -9.31 12.17 -12.84
C SER A 92 -8.91 11.50 -11.53
N LEU A 93 -9.45 10.33 -11.24
CA LEU A 93 -9.09 9.54 -10.05
C LEU A 93 -7.62 9.09 -10.10
N ARG A 94 -7.20 8.48 -11.23
CA ARG A 94 -5.81 8.06 -11.47
C ARG A 94 -4.84 9.22 -11.27
N ASP A 95 -5.12 10.37 -11.89
CA ASP A 95 -4.23 11.53 -11.85
C ASP A 95 -4.15 12.13 -10.44
N LYS A 96 -5.26 12.15 -9.70
CA LYS A 96 -5.28 12.57 -8.29
C LYS A 96 -4.47 11.61 -7.39
N LEU A 97 -4.56 10.32 -7.60
CA LEU A 97 -3.78 9.33 -6.86
C LEU A 97 -2.30 9.44 -7.21
N ALA A 98 -1.96 9.62 -8.49
CA ALA A 98 -0.57 9.80 -8.95
C ALA A 98 0.07 11.09 -8.42
N ALA A 99 -0.73 12.12 -8.10
CA ALA A 99 -0.25 13.38 -7.53
C ALA A 99 0.09 13.29 -6.03
N LEU A 100 -0.21 12.19 -5.35
CA LEU A 100 0.13 12.02 -3.95
C LEU A 100 1.63 11.84 -3.75
N GLU A 101 2.21 12.50 -2.75
CA GLU A 101 3.66 12.60 -2.54
C GLU A 101 4.38 11.24 -2.45
N ARG A 102 3.73 10.23 -1.86
CA ARG A 102 4.31 8.89 -1.65
C ARG A 102 4.01 7.90 -2.78
N VAL A 103 3.27 8.31 -3.79
CA VAL A 103 2.94 7.46 -4.93
C VAL A 103 4.02 7.56 -6.00
N GLU A 104 4.49 6.43 -6.46
CA GLU A 104 5.45 6.30 -7.56
C GLU A 104 4.73 6.22 -8.91
N SER A 105 3.72 5.35 -8.98
CA SER A 105 2.92 5.17 -10.19
C SER A 105 1.52 4.63 -9.86
N VAL A 106 0.59 4.87 -10.75
CA VAL A 106 -0.76 4.28 -10.71
C VAL A 106 -1.00 3.57 -12.03
N VAL A 107 -1.41 2.32 -11.96
CA VAL A 107 -1.73 1.49 -13.12
C VAL A 107 -3.22 1.13 -13.07
N SER A 108 -3.92 1.41 -14.15
CA SER A 108 -5.35 1.14 -14.29
C SER A 108 -5.65 0.50 -15.65
N LEU A 109 -6.91 0.25 -15.94
CA LEU A 109 -7.32 -0.20 -17.28
C LEU A 109 -7.00 0.80 -18.39
N LEU A 110 -6.74 2.09 -18.05
CA LEU A 110 -6.37 3.12 -19.01
C LEU A 110 -4.91 2.98 -19.49
N ASP A 111 -4.05 2.36 -18.65
CA ASP A 111 -2.59 2.39 -18.80
C ASP A 111 -2.02 1.07 -19.31
N VAL A 112 -2.79 -0.01 -19.23
CA VAL A 112 -2.31 -1.34 -19.65
C VAL A 112 -2.35 -1.49 -21.17
N PRO A 113 -1.39 -2.25 -21.77
CA PRO A 113 -1.30 -2.43 -23.20
C PRO A 113 -2.49 -3.22 -23.76
N LEU A 114 -3.02 -2.76 -24.89
CA LEU A 114 -3.99 -3.51 -25.71
C LEU A 114 -3.21 -4.28 -26.78
N ILE A 115 -3.33 -5.61 -26.76
CA ILE A 115 -2.57 -6.51 -27.64
C ILE A 115 -3.38 -6.93 -28.86
N ASN A 116 -4.69 -7.05 -28.68
CA ASN A 116 -5.61 -7.57 -29.70
C ASN A 116 -6.61 -6.51 -30.22
N SER A 117 -6.45 -5.25 -29.88
CA SER A 117 -7.42 -4.20 -30.21
C SER A 117 -6.83 -2.98 -30.92
N PRO A 118 -6.51 -3.06 -32.22
CA PRO A 118 -6.53 -4.19 -33.15
C PRO A 118 -5.38 -5.18 -32.92
N PRO A 119 -5.46 -6.41 -33.49
CA PRO A 119 -4.37 -7.38 -33.40
C PRO A 119 -3.05 -6.80 -33.90
N MET A 120 -2.00 -6.89 -33.07
CA MET A 120 -0.67 -6.36 -33.35
C MET A 120 0.36 -7.49 -33.39
N THR A 121 1.38 -7.32 -34.21
CA THR A 121 2.54 -8.21 -34.22
C THR A 121 3.47 -7.88 -33.03
N LEU A 122 4.30 -8.83 -32.61
CA LEU A 122 5.30 -8.60 -31.55
C LEU A 122 6.27 -7.45 -31.88
N SER A 123 6.55 -7.23 -33.15
CA SER A 123 7.42 -6.13 -33.61
C SER A 123 6.74 -4.77 -33.50
N GLU A 124 5.44 -4.70 -33.66
CA GLU A 124 4.65 -3.48 -33.47
C GLU A 124 4.47 -3.18 -32.00
N LEU A 125 4.18 -4.19 -31.17
CA LEU A 125 4.05 -4.05 -29.75
C LEU A 125 5.33 -3.52 -29.07
N SER A 126 6.51 -3.87 -29.61
CA SER A 126 7.79 -3.36 -29.10
C SER A 126 8.09 -1.91 -29.49
N ARG A 127 7.38 -1.37 -30.48
CA ARG A 127 7.58 0.01 -30.98
C ARG A 127 6.54 0.99 -30.44
N GLU A 128 5.31 0.55 -30.30
CA GLU A 128 4.20 1.39 -29.88
C GLU A 128 3.25 0.58 -29.01
N THR A 129 3.15 0.94 -27.73
CA THR A 129 2.21 0.33 -26.80
C THR A 129 0.92 1.14 -26.83
N ARG A 130 -0.14 0.56 -27.39
CA ARG A 130 -1.48 1.16 -27.37
C ARG A 130 -2.15 0.84 -26.06
N THR A 131 -2.81 1.83 -25.50
CA THR A 131 -3.62 1.73 -24.27
C THR A 131 -5.04 2.24 -24.56
N LEU A 132 -5.94 2.07 -23.62
CA LEU A 132 -7.29 2.62 -23.75
C LEU A 132 -7.27 4.16 -23.85
N ASP A 133 -6.26 4.79 -23.26
CA ASP A 133 -6.08 6.26 -23.27
C ASP A 133 -5.35 6.78 -24.51
N SER A 134 -4.91 5.89 -25.41
CA SER A 134 -4.24 6.27 -26.65
C SER A 134 -5.22 6.88 -27.66
N PRO A 135 -4.82 7.94 -28.40
CA PRO A 135 -5.67 8.55 -29.42
C PRO A 135 -6.14 7.55 -30.48
N GLY A 136 -7.43 7.54 -30.79
CA GLY A 136 -8.02 6.69 -31.82
C GLY A 136 -8.21 5.23 -31.42
N THR A 137 -8.10 4.88 -30.14
CA THR A 137 -8.43 3.55 -29.65
C THR A 137 -9.95 3.30 -29.74
N ASP A 138 -10.31 2.17 -30.37
CA ASP A 138 -11.69 1.72 -30.39
C ASP A 138 -12.08 1.12 -29.03
N THR A 139 -12.91 1.83 -28.30
CA THR A 139 -13.35 1.45 -26.94
C THR A 139 -14.11 0.11 -26.95
N THR A 140 -14.85 -0.20 -28.02
CA THR A 140 -15.60 -1.46 -28.12
C THR A 140 -14.68 -2.67 -28.26
N LEU A 141 -13.64 -2.55 -29.09
CA LEU A 141 -12.64 -3.60 -29.24
C LEU A 141 -11.83 -3.74 -27.96
N ALA A 142 -11.42 -2.65 -27.33
CA ALA A 142 -10.70 -2.65 -26.07
C ALA A 142 -11.54 -3.32 -24.96
N GLN A 143 -12.81 -3.00 -24.86
CA GLN A 143 -13.73 -3.64 -23.91
C GLN A 143 -13.82 -5.16 -24.13
N ALA A 144 -13.91 -5.61 -25.37
CA ALA A 144 -13.94 -7.03 -25.71
C ALA A 144 -12.63 -7.73 -25.27
N GLU A 145 -11.48 -7.06 -25.48
CA GLU A 145 -10.19 -7.58 -25.03
C GLU A 145 -10.08 -7.68 -23.51
N PHE A 146 -10.47 -6.64 -22.77
CA PHE A 146 -10.45 -6.66 -21.31
C PHE A 146 -11.28 -7.81 -20.70
N ILE A 147 -12.39 -8.15 -21.34
CA ILE A 147 -13.28 -9.21 -20.88
C ILE A 147 -12.78 -10.60 -21.24
N SER A 148 -12.18 -10.76 -22.42
CA SER A 148 -11.75 -12.06 -22.94
C SER A 148 -10.34 -12.44 -22.56
N SER A 149 -9.47 -11.47 -22.33
CA SER A 149 -8.06 -11.71 -22.03
C SER A 149 -7.86 -12.26 -20.61
N PRO A 150 -7.13 -13.38 -20.46
CA PRO A 150 -6.78 -13.90 -19.13
C PRO A 150 -5.85 -12.96 -18.35
N LEU A 151 -5.19 -12.01 -19.01
CA LEU A 151 -4.29 -11.03 -18.39
C LEU A 151 -5.07 -9.94 -17.62
N TYR A 152 -6.30 -9.65 -18.03
CA TYR A 152 -7.06 -8.51 -17.49
C TYR A 152 -8.31 -8.95 -16.74
N ARG A 153 -8.94 -10.02 -17.19
CA ARG A 153 -10.14 -10.57 -16.57
C ARG A 153 -9.85 -11.01 -15.15
N ASN A 154 -10.69 -10.61 -14.21
CA ASN A 154 -10.59 -10.85 -12.76
C ASN A 154 -9.38 -10.18 -12.07
N LEU A 155 -8.56 -9.45 -12.81
CA LEU A 155 -7.46 -8.65 -12.24
C LEU A 155 -7.77 -7.16 -12.34
N LEU A 156 -8.06 -6.67 -13.54
CA LEU A 156 -8.36 -5.26 -13.78
C LEU A 156 -9.85 -4.99 -13.93
N ILE A 157 -10.62 -5.99 -14.35
CA ILE A 157 -12.06 -5.86 -14.55
C ILE A 157 -12.78 -7.05 -13.90
N SER A 158 -13.89 -6.76 -13.22
CA SER A 158 -14.77 -7.78 -12.65
C SER A 158 -15.55 -8.56 -13.72
N PRO A 159 -15.98 -9.79 -13.43
CA PRO A 159 -16.74 -10.61 -14.37
C PRO A 159 -18.06 -9.98 -14.83
N ASP A 160 -18.68 -9.19 -13.97
CA ASP A 160 -19.93 -8.45 -14.24
C ASP A 160 -19.70 -7.14 -15.02
N LYS A 161 -18.43 -6.78 -15.30
CA LYS A 161 -17.99 -5.57 -16.02
C LYS A 161 -18.37 -4.24 -15.35
N GLN A 162 -18.67 -4.27 -14.05
CA GLN A 162 -19.09 -3.09 -13.31
C GLN A 162 -17.98 -2.47 -12.49
N THR A 163 -16.94 -3.24 -12.15
CA THR A 163 -15.87 -2.79 -11.28
C THR A 163 -14.52 -2.90 -11.97
N THR A 164 -13.71 -1.88 -11.82
CA THR A 164 -12.29 -1.89 -12.22
C THR A 164 -11.38 -1.65 -11.03
N THR A 165 -10.10 -1.97 -11.19
CA THR A 165 -9.08 -1.76 -10.17
C THR A 165 -8.00 -0.80 -10.64
N LEU A 166 -7.47 -0.03 -9.70
CA LEU A 166 -6.26 0.77 -9.87
C LEU A 166 -5.21 0.23 -8.91
N GLN A 167 -4.03 -0.10 -9.41
CA GLN A 167 -2.89 -0.46 -8.60
C GLN A 167 -2.05 0.78 -8.35
N VAL A 168 -1.94 1.18 -7.09
CA VAL A 168 -1.16 2.33 -6.64
C VAL A 168 0.15 1.83 -6.07
N ASN A 169 1.26 2.09 -6.73
CA ASN A 169 2.60 1.71 -6.30
C ASN A 169 3.22 2.84 -5.49
N PHE A 170 3.81 2.51 -4.35
CA PHE A 170 4.41 3.50 -3.46
C PHE A 170 5.91 3.64 -3.70
N ARG A 171 6.41 4.86 -3.51
CA ARG A 171 7.85 5.12 -3.46
C ARG A 171 8.46 4.40 -2.28
N ARG A 172 9.66 3.87 -2.46
CA ARG A 172 10.42 3.30 -1.37
C ARG A 172 10.81 4.37 -0.36
N ASP A 173 10.58 4.09 0.91
CA ASP A 173 11.30 4.80 1.97
C ASP A 173 12.74 4.25 1.96
N GLU A 174 13.70 5.03 1.47
CA GLU A 174 15.13 4.77 1.64
C GLU A 174 15.45 5.03 3.13
N THR A 175 15.38 3.98 3.96
CA THR A 175 15.87 3.97 5.35
C THR A 175 17.12 3.13 5.46
#